data_548b8344f8af526464becce3c5528e96
#
_entry.id   548b8344f8af526464becce3c5528e96
#
_cell.length_a   1.000
_cell.length_b   1.000
_cell.length_c   1.000
_cell.angle_alpha   90.00
_cell.angle_beta   90.00
_cell.angle_gamma   90.00
#
_symmetry.space_group_name_H-M   'P 1'
#
loop_
_entity.id
_entity.type
_entity.pdbx_description
1 polymer ?
#
loop_
_entity_poly.entity_id
_entity_poly.type
_entity_poly.pdbx_seq_one_letter_code
_entity_poly.pdbx_strand_id
1 'polypeptide(L)'
;MTRVSARFHLCIRLKFSYLCSIKNTAMKQDCRYALIVPTSMGLRITPKEGQPVHSSDSFLLQATSAETNVASIASYLGLPVKVLTTFVKGSPFAQFIKSNLRSRNMDFEGPEVEQGGPWGYRHQINVADSGFGSRGPRVWNDRAGEVGRTLNVKDFDLEKIFVKDGVRIIHLSGLIAALSEETGRFCLELARAARKAGTVISFDLNYRASFWKEREQELHDIFSEIAGLSDILVGNEEDFQLCLGIEGPQTGGKNISDKIESFKEMIRRVKAEYPSARLFATTLRQVVDANTHKWGAILLDGETWHTVESREIRVLDRIGGGDGFVGGLLYGVLKGWDAEKCLQFGWASGALATTFLTDYAQPADEEQVWNIWEGNARVKR
;
A
#
# COMPACT_ATOMS: atom_id res chain seq x y z
N MET A 1 45.10 20.15 -21.34
CA MET A 1 44.26 18.94 -21.28
C MET A 1 43.60 18.68 -19.91
N THR A 2 43.70 19.56 -18.92
CA THR A 2 43.26 19.31 -17.53
C THR A 2 41.95 19.99 -17.12
N ARG A 3 41.29 20.80 -17.95
CA ARG A 3 40.01 21.48 -17.64
C ARG A 3 38.73 20.77 -18.16
N VAL A 4 38.85 19.87 -19.12
CA VAL A 4 37.70 19.13 -19.70
C VAL A 4 37.35 17.93 -18.81
N SER A 5 38.32 17.28 -18.16
CA SER A 5 38.10 16.14 -17.27
C SER A 5 37.32 16.51 -15.99
N ALA A 6 37.57 17.69 -15.41
CA ALA A 6 36.88 18.12 -14.19
C ALA A 6 35.38 18.45 -14.40
N ARG A 7 35.01 18.97 -15.58
CA ARG A 7 33.60 19.23 -15.91
C ARG A 7 32.82 17.95 -16.21
N PHE A 8 33.45 16.94 -16.79
CA PHE A 8 32.82 15.65 -17.05
C PHE A 8 32.54 14.87 -15.75
N HIS A 9 33.48 14.88 -14.81
CA HIS A 9 33.32 14.23 -13.49
C HIS A 9 32.26 14.96 -12.61
N LEU A 10 32.20 16.30 -12.70
CA LEU A 10 31.20 17.07 -11.96
C LEU A 10 29.77 16.87 -12.52
N CYS A 11 29.65 16.76 -13.85
CA CYS A 11 28.35 16.51 -14.49
C CYS A 11 27.82 15.08 -14.23
N ILE A 12 28.71 14.08 -14.11
CA ILE A 12 28.35 12.71 -13.74
C ILE A 12 27.96 12.65 -12.27
N ARG A 13 28.68 13.33 -11.36
CA ARG A 13 28.31 13.40 -9.93
C ARG A 13 26.98 14.12 -9.69
N LEU A 14 26.67 15.17 -10.43
CA LEU A 14 25.38 15.89 -10.33
C LEU A 14 24.21 15.07 -10.87
N LYS A 15 24.41 14.24 -11.91
CA LYS A 15 23.35 13.34 -12.40
C LYS A 15 23.04 12.17 -11.45
N PHE A 16 24.01 11.72 -10.63
CA PHE A 16 23.77 10.64 -9.66
C PHE A 16 23.07 11.09 -8.37
N SER A 17 22.99 12.40 -8.08
CA SER A 17 22.35 12.91 -6.85
C SER A 17 20.82 13.08 -6.95
N TYR A 18 20.21 12.85 -8.12
CA TYR A 18 18.77 13.04 -8.34
C TYR A 18 17.96 11.74 -8.36
N LEU A 19 18.59 10.58 -8.18
CA LEU A 19 17.88 9.30 -8.17
C LEU A 19 17.49 8.94 -6.74
N CYS A 20 16.27 8.41 -6.56
CA CYS A 20 15.82 7.85 -5.28
C CYS A 20 16.87 6.89 -4.69
N SER A 21 17.15 6.98 -3.39
CA SER A 21 18.20 6.22 -2.69
C SER A 21 18.07 4.70 -2.89
N ILE A 22 16.87 4.19 -3.12
CA ILE A 22 16.63 2.77 -3.43
C ILE A 22 17.26 2.33 -4.75
N LYS A 23 17.40 3.23 -5.73
CA LYS A 23 18.04 2.90 -6.99
C LYS A 23 19.56 2.65 -6.87
N ASN A 24 20.20 3.21 -5.83
CA ASN A 24 21.60 2.94 -5.51
C ASN A 24 21.82 1.53 -4.93
N THR A 25 20.77 0.86 -4.46
CA THR A 25 20.74 -0.57 -4.21
C THR A 25 20.28 -1.21 -5.51
N ALA A 26 21.16 -1.83 -6.29
CA ALA A 26 20.88 -2.37 -7.61
C ALA A 26 19.61 -3.23 -7.59
N MET A 27 18.44 -2.62 -7.92
CA MET A 27 17.21 -3.35 -8.11
C MET A 27 17.42 -4.36 -9.23
N LYS A 28 17.08 -5.63 -9.01
CA LYS A 28 17.16 -6.67 -10.03
C LYS A 28 16.44 -6.23 -11.31
N GLN A 29 17.11 -6.34 -12.45
CA GLN A 29 16.54 -5.93 -13.74
C GLN A 29 15.78 -7.08 -14.41
N ASP A 30 16.33 -8.29 -14.37
CA ASP A 30 15.75 -9.48 -14.99
C ASP A 30 14.79 -10.18 -14.02
N CYS A 31 13.61 -9.60 -13.81
CA CYS A 31 12.56 -10.15 -12.98
C CYS A 31 11.26 -10.29 -13.78
N ARG A 32 10.60 -11.43 -13.62
CA ARG A 32 9.28 -11.66 -14.21
C ARG A 32 8.22 -10.73 -13.62
N TYR A 33 8.33 -10.43 -12.31
CA TYR A 33 7.37 -9.59 -11.61
C TYR A 33 8.01 -8.29 -11.12
N ALA A 34 7.36 -7.19 -11.44
CA ALA A 34 7.71 -5.88 -10.89
C ALA A 34 7.28 -5.78 -9.42
N LEU A 35 6.10 -6.27 -9.10
CA LEU A 35 5.52 -6.20 -7.76
C LEU A 35 4.81 -7.50 -7.41
N ILE A 36 5.03 -7.98 -6.19
CA ILE A 36 4.22 -9.07 -5.62
C ILE A 36 3.62 -8.63 -4.29
N VAL A 37 2.40 -9.13 -4.01
CA VAL A 37 1.65 -8.80 -2.80
C VAL A 37 1.02 -10.07 -2.20
N PRO A 38 1.40 -10.46 -0.97
CA PRO A 38 0.65 -11.45 -0.21
C PRO A 38 -0.60 -10.80 0.38
N THR A 39 -1.74 -11.47 0.36
CA THR A 39 -2.99 -10.87 0.83
C THR A 39 -4.09 -11.87 1.14
N SER A 40 -5.05 -11.45 1.96
CA SER A 40 -6.36 -12.07 2.11
C SER A 40 -7.40 -11.33 1.27
N MET A 41 -7.79 -11.95 0.16
CA MET A 41 -8.82 -11.38 -0.72
C MET A 41 -10.22 -11.48 -0.11
N GLY A 42 -10.95 -10.39 -0.17
CA GLY A 42 -12.32 -10.30 0.28
C GLY A 42 -13.25 -9.62 -0.70
N LEU A 43 -14.46 -9.37 -0.22
CA LEU A 43 -15.51 -8.67 -0.94
C LEU A 43 -15.82 -7.37 -0.25
N ARG A 44 -16.06 -6.33 -1.02
CA ARG A 44 -16.66 -5.10 -0.52
C ARG A 44 -18.06 -4.94 -1.11
N ILE A 45 -19.01 -4.62 -0.23
CA ILE A 45 -20.40 -4.27 -0.56
C ILE A 45 -20.57 -2.78 -0.28
N THR A 46 -20.83 -1.98 -1.31
CA THR A 46 -20.99 -0.53 -1.20
C THR A 46 -22.37 -0.13 -1.73
N PRO A 47 -23.18 0.62 -0.95
CA PRO A 47 -24.41 1.21 -1.46
C PRO A 47 -24.12 2.12 -2.66
N LYS A 48 -24.98 2.08 -3.66
CA LYS A 48 -24.87 3.01 -4.79
C LYS A 48 -25.26 4.43 -4.36
N GLU A 49 -24.77 5.42 -5.13
CA GLU A 49 -25.18 6.82 -5.01
C GLU A 49 -24.96 7.46 -3.63
N GLY A 50 -23.98 6.95 -2.86
CA GLY A 50 -23.65 7.48 -1.54
C GLY A 50 -24.76 7.29 -0.49
N GLN A 51 -25.69 6.34 -0.73
CA GLN A 51 -26.76 6.04 0.21
C GLN A 51 -26.23 5.31 1.45
N PRO A 52 -26.88 5.45 2.62
CA PRO A 52 -26.53 4.62 3.78
C PRO A 52 -26.98 3.18 3.58
N VAL A 53 -26.24 2.23 4.18
CA VAL A 53 -26.49 0.79 4.03
C VAL A 53 -27.93 0.40 4.39
N HIS A 54 -28.46 0.95 5.49
CA HIS A 54 -29.77 0.55 6.02
C HIS A 54 -30.98 1.01 5.18
N SER A 55 -30.77 1.89 4.22
CA SER A 55 -31.83 2.40 3.36
C SER A 55 -31.59 2.17 1.87
N SER A 56 -30.52 1.43 1.53
CA SER A 56 -30.19 1.11 0.14
C SER A 56 -30.69 -0.29 -0.24
N ASP A 57 -31.30 -0.38 -1.41
CA ASP A 57 -31.71 -1.64 -2.06
C ASP A 57 -30.79 -2.03 -3.23
N SER A 58 -29.77 -1.19 -3.52
CA SER A 58 -28.84 -1.37 -4.64
C SER A 58 -27.40 -1.21 -4.19
N PHE A 59 -26.58 -2.25 -4.45
CA PHE A 59 -25.20 -2.33 -4.01
C PHE A 59 -24.25 -2.66 -5.15
N LEU A 60 -23.00 -2.19 -5.02
CA LEU A 60 -21.86 -2.64 -5.80
C LEU A 60 -21.14 -3.74 -5.01
N LEU A 61 -20.81 -4.82 -5.70
CA LEU A 61 -19.92 -5.87 -5.18
C LEU A 61 -18.56 -5.75 -5.84
N GLN A 62 -17.50 -5.78 -5.04
CA GLN A 62 -16.12 -5.65 -5.49
C GLN A 62 -15.25 -6.72 -4.83
N ALA A 63 -14.22 -7.18 -5.54
CA ALA A 63 -13.13 -7.94 -4.93
C ALA A 63 -12.06 -6.95 -4.45
N THR A 64 -11.65 -7.06 -3.18
CA THR A 64 -10.77 -6.07 -2.55
C THR A 64 -9.80 -6.68 -1.56
N SER A 65 -8.68 -6.03 -1.39
CA SER A 65 -7.74 -6.12 -0.28
C SER A 65 -6.81 -4.91 -0.34
N ALA A 66 -6.27 -4.46 0.79
CA ALA A 66 -5.35 -3.32 0.82
C ALA A 66 -4.16 -3.52 -0.13
N GLU A 67 -3.57 -4.71 -0.10
CA GLU A 67 -2.38 -5.05 -0.88
C GLU A 67 -2.66 -5.06 -2.39
N THR A 68 -3.82 -5.58 -2.82
CA THR A 68 -4.20 -5.51 -4.25
C THR A 68 -4.63 -4.13 -4.68
N ASN A 69 -5.12 -3.30 -3.77
CA ASN A 69 -5.40 -1.89 -4.04
C ASN A 69 -4.09 -1.14 -4.36
N VAL A 70 -3.05 -1.35 -3.54
CA VAL A 70 -1.69 -0.84 -3.81
C VAL A 70 -1.18 -1.33 -5.17
N ALA A 71 -1.29 -2.62 -5.44
CA ALA A 71 -0.79 -3.24 -6.66
C ALA A 71 -1.53 -2.79 -7.93
N SER A 72 -2.75 -2.24 -7.82
CA SER A 72 -3.55 -1.80 -8.96
C SER A 72 -2.87 -0.73 -9.78
N ILE A 73 -2.18 0.23 -9.17
CA ILE A 73 -1.49 1.28 -9.91
C ILE A 73 -0.46 0.67 -10.87
N ALA A 74 0.39 -0.23 -10.37
CA ALA A 74 1.39 -0.89 -11.20
C ALA A 74 0.76 -1.73 -12.31
N SER A 75 -0.29 -2.49 -11.98
CA SER A 75 -0.96 -3.39 -12.92
C SER A 75 -1.70 -2.65 -14.03
N TYR A 76 -2.49 -1.63 -13.71
CA TYR A 76 -3.18 -0.80 -14.71
C TYR A 76 -2.21 -0.02 -15.61
N LEU A 77 -1.04 0.33 -15.08
CA LEU A 77 0.03 0.98 -15.85
C LEU A 77 0.99 0.00 -16.53
N GLY A 78 0.59 -1.28 -16.67
CA GLY A 78 1.25 -2.27 -17.53
C GLY A 78 2.45 -2.98 -16.91
N LEU A 79 2.70 -2.85 -15.60
CA LEU A 79 3.76 -3.61 -14.94
C LEU A 79 3.24 -4.99 -14.50
N PRO A 80 4.04 -6.05 -14.63
CA PRO A 80 3.65 -7.39 -14.21
C PRO A 80 3.56 -7.49 -12.69
N VAL A 81 2.37 -7.89 -12.21
CA VAL A 81 2.03 -8.02 -10.79
C VAL A 81 1.60 -9.44 -10.48
N LYS A 82 1.96 -9.95 -9.30
CA LYS A 82 1.48 -11.25 -8.80
C LYS A 82 0.92 -11.12 -7.39
N VAL A 83 -0.20 -11.78 -7.15
CA VAL A 83 -0.91 -11.87 -5.86
C VAL A 83 -0.69 -13.25 -5.26
N LEU A 84 -0.23 -13.33 -4.02
CA LEU A 84 -0.16 -14.56 -3.24
C LEU A 84 -1.34 -14.57 -2.27
N THR A 85 -2.26 -15.53 -2.45
CA THR A 85 -3.49 -15.57 -1.64
C THR A 85 -4.01 -17.00 -1.51
N THR A 86 -5.13 -17.16 -0.83
CA THR A 86 -5.82 -18.45 -0.71
C THR A 86 -7.28 -18.30 -1.10
N PHE A 87 -7.90 -19.38 -1.54
CA PHE A 87 -9.28 -19.38 -2.00
C PHE A 87 -10.10 -20.46 -1.32
N VAL A 88 -11.39 -20.20 -1.11
CA VAL A 88 -12.34 -21.26 -0.74
C VAL A 88 -12.67 -22.08 -1.98
N LYS A 89 -12.35 -23.37 -1.95
CA LYS A 89 -12.54 -24.29 -3.09
C LYS A 89 -14.01 -24.35 -3.53
N GLY A 90 -14.23 -24.21 -4.83
CA GLY A 90 -15.57 -24.25 -5.42
C GLY A 90 -16.49 -23.07 -5.08
N SER A 91 -16.05 -22.12 -4.28
CA SER A 91 -16.86 -20.97 -3.90
C SER A 91 -17.15 -20.04 -5.09
N PRO A 92 -18.42 -19.63 -5.31
CA PRO A 92 -18.75 -18.60 -6.31
C PRO A 92 -18.01 -17.28 -6.06
N PHE A 93 -17.78 -16.91 -4.81
CA PHE A 93 -17.01 -15.71 -4.47
C PHE A 93 -15.53 -15.86 -4.79
N ALA A 94 -14.94 -17.04 -4.62
CA ALA A 94 -13.59 -17.30 -5.08
C ALA A 94 -13.47 -17.13 -6.62
N GLN A 95 -14.46 -17.60 -7.38
CA GLN A 95 -14.50 -17.41 -8.84
C GLN A 95 -14.66 -15.91 -9.21
N PHE A 96 -15.50 -15.18 -8.50
CA PHE A 96 -15.64 -13.74 -8.68
C PHE A 96 -14.32 -13.00 -8.42
N ILE A 97 -13.63 -13.32 -7.32
CA ILE A 97 -12.32 -12.73 -6.97
C ILE A 97 -11.29 -13.05 -8.06
N LYS A 98 -11.17 -14.31 -8.48
CA LYS A 98 -10.25 -14.73 -9.55
C LYS A 98 -10.55 -14.02 -10.87
N SER A 99 -11.83 -13.84 -11.22
CA SER A 99 -12.24 -13.10 -12.42
C SER A 99 -11.84 -11.62 -12.31
N ASN A 100 -12.03 -11.01 -11.15
CA ASN A 100 -11.64 -9.62 -10.88
C ASN A 100 -10.11 -9.43 -10.95
N LEU A 101 -9.31 -10.34 -10.37
CA LEU A 101 -7.85 -10.28 -10.49
C LEU A 101 -7.39 -10.36 -11.94
N ARG A 102 -7.99 -11.24 -12.77
CA ARG A 102 -7.68 -11.32 -14.20
C ARG A 102 -8.05 -10.03 -14.94
N SER A 103 -9.22 -9.46 -14.66
CA SER A 103 -9.64 -8.20 -15.29
C SER A 103 -8.74 -7.02 -14.93
N ARG A 104 -8.07 -7.10 -13.79
CA ARG A 104 -7.05 -6.14 -13.33
C ARG A 104 -5.64 -6.50 -13.81
N ASN A 105 -5.49 -7.47 -14.71
CA ASN A 105 -4.21 -7.94 -15.24
C ASN A 105 -3.22 -8.36 -14.14
N MET A 106 -3.70 -9.03 -13.09
CA MET A 106 -2.90 -9.54 -12.00
C MET A 106 -2.79 -11.07 -12.06
N ASP A 107 -1.58 -11.59 -12.13
CA ASP A 107 -1.33 -13.01 -11.88
C ASP A 107 -1.63 -13.33 -10.41
N PHE A 108 -2.05 -14.54 -10.13
CA PHE A 108 -2.27 -14.97 -8.76
C PHE A 108 -1.89 -16.45 -8.56
N GLU A 109 -1.47 -16.77 -7.35
CA GLU A 109 -1.07 -18.11 -6.92
C GLU A 109 -1.51 -18.33 -5.47
N GLY A 110 -1.88 -19.57 -5.14
CA GLY A 110 -2.14 -20.00 -3.78
C GLY A 110 -3.08 -21.19 -3.69
N PRO A 111 -3.22 -21.79 -2.50
CA PRO A 111 -4.01 -22.98 -2.29
C PRO A 111 -5.51 -22.72 -2.39
N GLU A 112 -6.24 -23.80 -2.70
CA GLU A 112 -7.68 -23.88 -2.53
C GLU A 112 -7.99 -24.69 -1.26
N VAL A 113 -8.70 -24.09 -0.32
CA VAL A 113 -9.05 -24.66 0.98
C VAL A 113 -10.51 -25.10 0.94
N GLU A 114 -10.78 -26.33 1.42
CA GLU A 114 -12.16 -26.83 1.55
C GLU A 114 -12.96 -25.91 2.52
N GLN A 115 -14.20 -25.63 2.17
CA GLN A 115 -15.04 -24.76 2.99
C GLN A 115 -15.25 -25.31 4.42
N GLY A 116 -15.39 -26.63 4.57
CA GLY A 116 -15.66 -27.26 5.87
C GLY A 116 -17.11 -27.10 6.34
N GLY A 117 -18.07 -27.02 5.40
CA GLY A 117 -19.50 -26.87 5.66
C GLY A 117 -19.96 -25.41 5.81
N PRO A 118 -21.25 -25.18 6.14
CA PRO A 118 -21.86 -23.84 6.18
C PRO A 118 -21.20 -22.87 7.19
N TRP A 119 -20.58 -23.39 8.22
CA TRP A 119 -19.92 -22.63 9.30
C TRP A 119 -18.40 -22.54 9.13
N GLY A 120 -17.87 -23.07 8.04
CA GLY A 120 -16.44 -23.11 7.77
C GLY A 120 -15.92 -21.84 7.13
N TYR A 121 -14.88 -22.01 6.31
CA TYR A 121 -14.17 -20.89 5.69
C TYR A 121 -15.00 -20.13 4.66
N ARG A 122 -14.78 -18.83 4.60
CA ARG A 122 -15.31 -17.91 3.58
C ARG A 122 -14.31 -16.79 3.29
N HIS A 123 -14.52 -16.08 2.19
CA HIS A 123 -13.86 -14.80 1.96
C HIS A 123 -14.47 -13.73 2.86
N GLN A 124 -13.65 -12.85 3.43
CA GLN A 124 -14.09 -11.75 4.28
C GLN A 124 -15.04 -10.80 3.52
N ILE A 125 -15.93 -10.13 4.24
CA ILE A 125 -16.89 -9.17 3.68
C ILE A 125 -16.73 -7.83 4.40
N ASN A 126 -16.52 -6.77 3.63
CA ASN A 126 -16.56 -5.39 4.09
C ASN A 126 -17.83 -4.73 3.56
N VAL A 127 -18.65 -4.21 4.45
CA VAL A 127 -19.77 -3.36 4.08
C VAL A 127 -19.37 -1.92 4.33
N ALA A 128 -19.29 -1.13 3.28
CA ALA A 128 -18.74 0.22 3.35
C ALA A 128 -19.68 1.25 2.73
N ASP A 129 -20.12 2.19 3.55
CA ASP A 129 -20.87 3.39 3.17
C ASP A 129 -19.88 4.55 3.04
N SER A 130 -19.76 5.14 1.86
CA SER A 130 -18.83 6.24 1.56
C SER A 130 -19.16 7.56 2.27
N GLY A 131 -20.36 7.69 2.83
CA GLY A 131 -20.86 8.96 3.37
C GLY A 131 -21.27 9.97 2.29
N PHE A 132 -21.80 11.10 2.73
CA PHE A 132 -22.10 12.22 1.84
C PHE A 132 -22.22 13.52 2.66
N GLY A 133 -21.53 14.58 2.26
CA GLY A 133 -21.53 15.87 2.95
C GLY A 133 -21.15 15.74 4.42
N SER A 134 -22.01 16.18 5.33
CA SER A 134 -21.81 16.06 6.78
C SER A 134 -22.03 14.64 7.33
N ARG A 135 -22.59 13.71 6.55
CA ARG A 135 -22.75 12.32 6.95
C ARG A 135 -21.45 11.55 6.66
N GLY A 136 -20.69 11.26 7.72
CA GLY A 136 -19.42 10.54 7.62
C GLY A 136 -19.58 9.10 7.09
N PRO A 137 -18.53 8.51 6.52
CA PRO A 137 -18.52 7.14 6.07
C PRO A 137 -18.61 6.16 7.23
N ARG A 138 -19.14 4.96 6.95
CA ARG A 138 -19.19 3.85 7.90
C ARG A 138 -18.67 2.58 7.24
N VAL A 139 -17.84 1.83 7.96
CA VAL A 139 -17.31 0.55 7.51
C VAL A 139 -17.60 -0.52 8.54
N TRP A 140 -18.11 -1.64 8.09
CA TRP A 140 -18.32 -2.85 8.88
C TRP A 140 -17.52 -4.00 8.26
N ASN A 141 -16.62 -4.58 9.03
CA ASN A 141 -15.80 -5.71 8.60
C ASN A 141 -16.35 -7.00 9.21
N ASP A 142 -16.74 -7.94 8.36
CA ASP A 142 -17.08 -9.30 8.75
C ASP A 142 -15.98 -10.26 8.31
N ARG A 143 -15.17 -10.68 9.28
CA ARG A 143 -14.02 -11.56 9.09
C ARG A 143 -14.20 -12.94 9.73
N ALA A 144 -15.42 -13.30 10.14
CA ALA A 144 -15.70 -14.63 10.67
C ALA A 144 -15.39 -15.71 9.62
N GLY A 145 -14.65 -16.76 9.98
CA GLY A 145 -14.26 -17.83 9.07
C GLY A 145 -13.40 -17.39 7.88
N GLU A 146 -12.69 -16.27 7.98
CA GLU A 146 -11.87 -15.75 6.89
C GLU A 146 -10.79 -16.72 6.47
N VAL A 147 -10.83 -17.18 5.21
CA VAL A 147 -9.89 -18.18 4.67
C VAL A 147 -8.46 -17.65 4.61
N GLY A 148 -8.26 -16.34 4.46
CA GLY A 148 -6.93 -15.71 4.43
C GLY A 148 -6.10 -15.98 5.69
N ARG A 149 -6.73 -16.26 6.82
CA ARG A 149 -6.04 -16.63 8.07
C ARG A 149 -5.25 -17.93 8.00
N THR A 150 -5.50 -18.75 6.98
CA THR A 150 -4.81 -20.02 6.74
C THR A 150 -3.56 -19.89 5.88
N LEU A 151 -3.26 -18.70 5.34
CA LEU A 151 -2.08 -18.47 4.52
C LEU A 151 -0.81 -18.90 5.25
N ASN A 152 -0.05 -19.77 4.61
CA ASN A 152 1.17 -20.34 5.16
C ASN A 152 2.27 -20.40 4.10
N VAL A 153 3.51 -20.20 4.50
CA VAL A 153 4.68 -20.23 3.60
C VAL A 153 4.86 -21.57 2.87
N LYS A 154 4.41 -22.65 3.48
CA LYS A 154 4.49 -24.02 2.91
C LYS A 154 3.67 -24.18 1.63
N ASP A 155 2.71 -23.30 1.39
CA ASP A 155 1.85 -23.33 0.20
C ASP A 155 2.51 -22.68 -1.03
N PHE A 156 3.74 -22.14 -0.89
CA PHE A 156 4.41 -21.38 -1.93
C PHE A 156 5.86 -21.82 -2.11
N ASP A 157 6.28 -21.96 -3.37
CA ASP A 157 7.69 -22.21 -3.73
C ASP A 157 8.46 -20.87 -3.75
N LEU A 158 9.08 -20.51 -2.62
CA LEU A 158 9.82 -19.25 -2.46
C LEU A 158 11.04 -19.18 -3.38
N GLU A 159 11.69 -20.33 -3.68
CA GLU A 159 12.82 -20.35 -4.62
C GLU A 159 12.34 -20.02 -6.05
N LYS A 160 11.22 -20.61 -6.47
CA LYS A 160 10.60 -20.27 -7.76
C LYS A 160 10.24 -18.78 -7.81
N ILE A 161 9.58 -18.26 -6.78
CA ILE A 161 9.08 -16.88 -6.75
C ILE A 161 10.24 -15.87 -6.76
N PHE A 162 11.17 -15.97 -5.82
CA PHE A 162 12.18 -14.92 -5.61
C PHE A 162 13.47 -15.12 -6.40
N VAL A 163 13.79 -16.36 -6.81
CA VAL A 163 15.03 -16.68 -7.51
C VAL A 163 14.79 -16.96 -8.98
N LYS A 164 13.90 -17.91 -9.34
CA LYS A 164 13.69 -18.33 -10.72
C LYS A 164 12.85 -17.31 -11.52
N ASP A 165 11.68 -16.93 -11.01
CA ASP A 165 10.83 -15.90 -11.63
C ASP A 165 11.43 -14.49 -11.40
N GLY A 166 11.97 -14.26 -10.21
CA GLY A 166 12.50 -12.95 -9.79
C GLY A 166 11.40 -11.92 -9.51
N VAL A 167 11.65 -11.11 -8.49
CA VAL A 167 10.72 -10.06 -8.03
C VAL A 167 11.50 -8.79 -7.73
N ARG A 168 11.05 -7.64 -8.23
CA ARG A 168 11.71 -6.36 -7.95
C ARG A 168 11.31 -5.80 -6.60
N ILE A 169 10.00 -5.77 -6.30
CA ILE A 169 9.46 -5.30 -5.01
C ILE A 169 8.46 -6.33 -4.49
N ILE A 170 8.55 -6.67 -3.20
CA ILE A 170 7.44 -7.22 -2.43
C ILE A 170 6.84 -6.13 -1.56
N HIS A 171 5.51 -5.99 -1.60
CA HIS A 171 4.80 -5.11 -0.69
C HIS A 171 4.03 -5.91 0.34
N LEU A 172 4.36 -5.70 1.60
CA LEU A 172 3.73 -6.28 2.78
C LEU A 172 2.86 -5.24 3.47
N SER A 173 1.80 -5.67 4.10
CA SER A 173 0.93 -4.81 4.91
C SER A 173 0.76 -5.41 6.30
N GLY A 174 0.72 -4.55 7.30
CA GLY A 174 0.41 -4.94 8.65
C GLY A 174 -0.99 -5.56 8.79
N LEU A 175 -1.89 -5.25 7.86
CA LEU A 175 -3.23 -5.84 7.86
C LEU A 175 -3.20 -7.36 7.68
N ILE A 176 -2.43 -7.87 6.70
CA ILE A 176 -2.28 -9.31 6.51
C ILE A 176 -1.37 -9.92 7.59
N ALA A 177 -0.30 -9.23 8.00
CA ALA A 177 0.59 -9.73 9.04
C ALA A 177 -0.12 -9.92 10.40
N ALA A 178 -1.08 -9.05 10.73
CA ALA A 178 -1.83 -9.11 11.99
C ALA A 178 -3.06 -10.05 11.95
N LEU A 179 -3.39 -10.65 10.82
CA LEU A 179 -4.65 -11.39 10.63
C LEU A 179 -4.72 -12.69 11.47
N SER A 180 -3.61 -13.43 11.58
CA SER A 180 -3.42 -14.60 12.45
C SER A 180 -1.94 -14.80 12.75
N GLU A 181 -1.61 -15.72 13.67
CA GLU A 181 -0.23 -16.11 13.94
C GLU A 181 0.45 -16.70 12.68
N GLU A 182 -0.27 -17.53 11.92
CA GLU A 182 0.24 -18.10 10.67
C GLU A 182 0.56 -17.03 9.64
N THR A 183 -0.31 -16.02 9.47
CA THR A 183 -0.07 -14.96 8.48
C THR A 183 1.04 -14.01 8.91
N GLY A 184 1.23 -13.80 10.20
CA GLY A 184 2.38 -13.07 10.74
C GLY A 184 3.69 -13.77 10.38
N ARG A 185 3.79 -15.06 10.66
CA ARG A 185 4.94 -15.89 10.27
C ARG A 185 5.12 -15.95 8.75
N PHE A 186 4.03 -16.08 8.00
CA PHE A 186 4.05 -16.07 6.54
C PHE A 186 4.68 -14.79 5.98
N CYS A 187 4.24 -13.62 6.44
CA CYS A 187 4.80 -12.33 6.03
C CYS A 187 6.29 -12.21 6.39
N LEU A 188 6.67 -12.66 7.57
CA LEU A 188 8.06 -12.63 8.03
C LEU A 188 8.97 -13.55 7.19
N GLU A 189 8.55 -14.77 6.90
CA GLU A 189 9.31 -15.69 6.03
C GLU A 189 9.42 -15.17 4.58
N LEU A 190 8.36 -14.55 4.06
CA LEU A 190 8.42 -13.85 2.76
C LEU A 190 9.44 -12.70 2.80
N ALA A 191 9.46 -11.89 3.86
CA ALA A 191 10.42 -10.79 4.01
C ALA A 191 11.86 -11.32 4.06
N ARG A 192 12.11 -12.39 4.82
CA ARG A 192 13.43 -13.05 4.90
C ARG A 192 13.88 -13.60 3.55
N ALA A 193 13.00 -14.29 2.82
CA ALA A 193 13.29 -14.81 1.49
C ALA A 193 13.55 -13.69 0.47
N ALA A 194 12.75 -12.64 0.49
CA ALA A 194 12.91 -11.45 -0.34
C ALA A 194 14.27 -10.77 -0.08
N ARG A 195 14.61 -10.54 1.19
CA ARG A 195 15.91 -9.96 1.58
C ARG A 195 17.08 -10.81 1.09
N LYS A 196 17.03 -12.13 1.29
CA LYS A 196 18.05 -13.07 0.81
C LYS A 196 18.19 -13.03 -0.72
N ALA A 197 17.10 -12.83 -1.42
CA ALA A 197 17.08 -12.76 -2.88
C ALA A 197 17.44 -11.36 -3.43
N GLY A 198 17.61 -10.32 -2.59
CA GLY A 198 17.86 -8.94 -3.02
C GLY A 198 16.63 -8.27 -3.63
N THR A 199 15.42 -8.72 -3.28
CA THR A 199 14.16 -8.07 -3.60
C THR A 199 13.94 -6.90 -2.65
N VAL A 200 13.51 -5.75 -3.14
CA VAL A 200 13.15 -4.58 -2.31
C VAL A 200 11.89 -4.91 -1.51
N ILE A 201 11.89 -4.58 -0.21
CA ILE A 201 10.77 -4.84 0.70
C ILE A 201 10.12 -3.52 1.06
N SER A 202 8.83 -3.38 0.73
CA SER A 202 7.95 -2.30 1.17
C SER A 202 7.01 -2.83 2.25
N PHE A 203 6.93 -2.14 3.38
CA PHE A 203 6.03 -2.49 4.47
C PHE A 203 5.18 -1.29 4.88
N ASP A 204 3.86 -1.42 4.70
CA ASP A 204 2.85 -0.50 5.22
C ASP A 204 2.38 -1.03 6.57
N LEU A 205 2.60 -0.27 7.64
CA LEU A 205 2.28 -0.67 9.01
C LEU A 205 0.78 -0.89 9.22
N ASN A 206 -0.07 -0.10 8.59
CA ASN A 206 -1.51 -0.30 8.44
C ASN A 206 -2.21 -0.80 9.73
N TYR A 207 -1.99 -0.12 10.86
CA TYR A 207 -2.51 -0.49 12.18
C TYR A 207 -4.04 -0.63 12.20
N ARG A 208 -4.51 -1.66 12.89
CA ARG A 208 -5.94 -1.87 13.15
C ARG A 208 -6.13 -2.39 14.58
N ALA A 209 -6.59 -1.53 15.48
CA ALA A 209 -6.77 -1.83 16.91
C ALA A 209 -7.50 -3.17 17.17
N SER A 210 -8.50 -3.53 16.34
CA SER A 210 -9.26 -4.78 16.50
C SER A 210 -8.44 -6.05 16.30
N PHE A 211 -7.29 -5.99 15.61
CA PHE A 211 -6.41 -7.14 15.38
C PHE A 211 -5.32 -7.24 16.44
N TRP A 212 -4.99 -6.11 17.07
CA TRP A 212 -3.92 -6.01 18.05
C TRP A 212 -4.34 -6.44 19.44
N LYS A 213 -5.65 -6.31 19.75
CA LYS A 213 -6.18 -6.65 21.07
C LYS A 213 -5.76 -8.07 21.49
N GLU A 214 -5.14 -8.18 22.68
CA GLU A 214 -4.64 -9.43 23.29
C GLU A 214 -3.46 -10.09 22.53
N ARG A 215 -2.87 -9.35 21.53
CA ARG A 215 -1.74 -9.82 20.72
C ARG A 215 -0.65 -8.75 20.56
N GLU A 216 -0.68 -7.73 21.41
CA GLU A 216 0.16 -6.54 21.27
C GLU A 216 1.65 -6.89 21.22
N GLN A 217 2.14 -7.75 22.14
CA GLN A 217 3.55 -8.13 22.18
C GLN A 217 3.94 -9.01 20.97
N GLU A 218 3.12 -9.99 20.62
CA GLU A 218 3.35 -10.86 19.45
C GLU A 218 3.48 -10.04 18.17
N LEU A 219 2.52 -9.12 17.96
CA LEU A 219 2.49 -8.31 16.75
C LEU A 219 3.62 -7.27 16.74
N HIS A 220 3.95 -6.68 17.88
CA HIS A 220 5.10 -5.79 18.00
C HIS A 220 6.39 -6.49 17.57
N ASP A 221 6.64 -7.72 18.01
CA ASP A 221 7.83 -8.48 17.68
C ASP A 221 7.87 -8.79 16.16
N ILE A 222 6.77 -9.26 15.59
CA ILE A 222 6.65 -9.57 14.15
C ILE A 222 6.84 -8.31 13.30
N PHE A 223 6.17 -7.20 13.65
CA PHE A 223 6.26 -5.96 12.88
C PHE A 223 7.66 -5.35 12.96
N SER A 224 8.30 -5.39 14.13
CA SER A 224 9.67 -4.93 14.31
C SER A 224 10.66 -5.73 13.46
N GLU A 225 10.50 -7.04 13.39
CA GLU A 225 11.35 -7.90 12.56
C GLU A 225 11.14 -7.61 11.06
N ILE A 226 9.88 -7.47 10.59
CA ILE A 226 9.59 -7.12 9.20
C ILE A 226 10.13 -5.71 8.88
N ALA A 227 9.94 -4.74 9.77
CA ALA A 227 10.46 -3.37 9.60
C ALA A 227 11.99 -3.35 9.51
N GLY A 228 12.69 -4.16 10.33
CA GLY A 228 14.15 -4.33 10.30
C GLY A 228 14.67 -4.89 8.97
N LEU A 229 13.84 -5.64 8.25
CA LEU A 229 14.15 -6.17 6.92
C LEU A 229 13.72 -5.25 5.77
N SER A 230 12.92 -4.21 6.04
CA SER A 230 12.29 -3.39 5.01
C SER A 230 13.22 -2.29 4.47
N ASP A 231 13.03 -1.94 3.18
CA ASP A 231 13.70 -0.81 2.51
C ASP A 231 12.80 0.42 2.49
N ILE A 232 11.48 0.21 2.49
CA ILE A 232 10.45 1.26 2.45
C ILE A 232 9.49 1.01 3.61
N LEU A 233 9.31 2.00 4.48
CA LEU A 233 8.31 1.98 5.54
C LEU A 233 7.24 3.05 5.28
N VAL A 234 5.99 2.63 5.33
CA VAL A 234 4.83 3.51 5.16
C VAL A 234 3.94 3.40 6.39
N GLY A 235 3.40 4.52 6.81
CA GLY A 235 2.49 4.59 7.95
C GLY A 235 2.19 6.04 8.31
N ASN A 236 1.13 6.25 9.06
CA ASN A 236 0.85 7.53 9.71
C ASN A 236 1.48 7.57 11.11
N GLU A 237 1.26 8.66 11.85
CA GLU A 237 1.83 8.83 13.20
C GLU A 237 1.39 7.72 14.16
N GLU A 238 0.12 7.31 14.10
CA GLU A 238 -0.45 6.27 14.94
C GLU A 238 0.15 4.89 14.60
N ASP A 239 0.34 4.61 13.31
CA ASP A 239 0.93 3.36 12.85
C ASP A 239 2.35 3.17 13.41
N PHE A 240 3.23 4.17 13.31
CA PHE A 240 4.59 4.08 13.82
C PHE A 240 4.64 3.98 15.36
N GLN A 241 3.77 4.70 16.05
CA GLN A 241 3.72 4.65 17.52
C GLN A 241 3.23 3.29 18.03
N LEU A 242 2.12 2.82 17.50
CA LEU A 242 1.43 1.63 18.02
C LEU A 242 2.04 0.32 17.49
N CYS A 243 2.51 0.30 16.24
CA CYS A 243 3.10 -0.93 15.69
C CYS A 243 4.56 -1.14 16.11
N LEU A 244 5.34 -0.06 16.22
CA LEU A 244 6.79 -0.13 16.47
C LEU A 244 7.19 0.40 17.86
N GLY A 245 6.23 0.88 18.65
CA GLY A 245 6.53 1.42 19.99
C GLY A 245 7.35 2.71 19.99
N ILE A 246 7.42 3.41 18.86
CA ILE A 246 8.22 4.64 18.73
C ILE A 246 7.42 5.84 19.24
N GLU A 247 7.92 6.52 20.26
CA GLU A 247 7.30 7.75 20.74
C GLU A 247 7.24 8.80 19.64
N GLY A 248 6.07 9.38 19.45
CA GLY A 248 5.79 10.38 18.43
C GLY A 248 4.84 11.47 18.91
N PRO A 249 4.38 12.33 18.01
CA PRO A 249 3.46 13.39 18.37
C PRO A 249 2.14 12.83 18.88
N GLN A 250 1.50 13.53 19.82
CA GLN A 250 0.15 13.17 20.25
C GLN A 250 -0.81 13.26 19.06
N THR A 251 -1.51 12.15 18.80
CA THR A 251 -2.54 12.09 17.76
C THR A 251 -3.61 13.15 18.03
N GLY A 252 -3.86 14.05 17.07
CA GLY A 252 -4.94 15.05 17.19
C GLY A 252 -4.52 16.52 17.23
N GLY A 253 -3.25 16.87 17.03
CA GLY A 253 -2.79 18.28 16.95
C GLY A 253 -3.58 19.09 15.91
N LYS A 254 -3.92 20.36 16.26
CA LYS A 254 -4.87 21.20 15.51
C LYS A 254 -4.35 21.72 14.17
N ASN A 255 -3.03 21.84 13.97
CA ASN A 255 -2.42 22.38 12.76
C ASN A 255 -1.53 21.38 12.04
N ILE A 256 -1.66 21.28 10.71
CA ILE A 256 -0.84 20.38 9.86
C ILE A 256 0.65 20.73 9.97
N SER A 257 1.01 22.01 10.05
CA SER A 257 2.40 22.45 10.15
C SER A 257 3.11 21.94 11.40
N ASP A 258 2.43 22.02 12.57
CA ASP A 258 2.99 21.52 13.83
C ASP A 258 3.15 20.01 13.82
N LYS A 259 2.25 19.31 13.12
CA LYS A 259 2.32 17.86 12.91
C LYS A 259 3.50 17.44 12.04
N ILE A 260 3.86 18.24 11.02
CA ILE A 260 4.96 17.91 10.10
C ILE A 260 6.29 17.80 10.85
N GLU A 261 6.63 18.76 11.69
CA GLU A 261 7.91 18.75 12.42
C GLU A 261 7.95 17.64 13.47
N SER A 262 6.86 17.43 14.19
CA SER A 262 6.75 16.31 15.13
C SER A 262 6.82 14.95 14.42
N PHE A 263 6.22 14.83 13.24
CA PHE A 263 6.32 13.65 12.41
C PHE A 263 7.75 13.42 11.92
N LYS A 264 8.44 14.47 11.47
CA LYS A 264 9.85 14.36 11.07
C LYS A 264 10.74 13.89 12.22
N GLU A 265 10.50 14.37 13.43
CA GLU A 265 11.25 13.94 14.61
C GLU A 265 11.00 12.46 14.93
N MET A 266 9.75 12.01 14.87
CA MET A 266 9.41 10.60 15.04
C MET A 266 10.11 9.73 13.98
N ILE A 267 10.07 10.11 12.71
CA ILE A 267 10.70 9.35 11.63
C ILE A 267 12.22 9.29 11.78
N ARG A 268 12.88 10.33 12.32
CA ARG A 268 14.32 10.26 12.64
C ARG A 268 14.60 9.16 13.67
N ARG A 269 13.74 8.98 14.68
CA ARG A 269 13.85 7.89 15.67
C ARG A 269 13.59 6.54 15.02
N VAL A 270 12.54 6.41 14.21
CA VAL A 270 12.26 5.18 13.44
C VAL A 270 13.46 4.80 12.58
N LYS A 271 14.06 5.76 11.87
CA LYS A 271 15.23 5.52 11.02
C LYS A 271 16.47 5.08 11.83
N ALA A 272 16.67 5.63 13.02
CA ALA A 272 17.78 5.24 13.89
C ALA A 272 17.64 3.78 14.36
N GLU A 273 16.42 3.32 14.61
CA GLU A 273 16.12 1.95 15.03
C GLU A 273 16.06 0.96 13.86
N TYR A 274 15.58 1.41 12.69
CA TYR A 274 15.47 0.59 11.47
C TYR A 274 16.34 1.12 10.34
N PRO A 275 17.69 1.02 10.46
CA PRO A 275 18.62 1.64 9.51
C PRO A 275 18.64 0.98 8.13
N SER A 276 18.03 -0.19 7.96
CA SER A 276 17.84 -0.83 6.65
C SER A 276 16.88 -0.05 5.78
N ALA A 277 15.88 0.60 6.38
CA ALA A 277 14.90 1.40 5.65
C ALA A 277 15.50 2.71 5.14
N ARG A 278 15.23 3.02 3.89
CA ARG A 278 15.75 4.21 3.19
C ARG A 278 14.67 5.20 2.82
N LEU A 279 13.44 4.72 2.57
CA LEU A 279 12.28 5.56 2.32
C LEU A 279 11.27 5.42 3.45
N PHE A 280 10.81 6.57 3.95
CA PHE A 280 9.74 6.66 4.95
C PHE A 280 8.69 7.61 4.41
N ALA A 281 7.47 7.12 4.21
CA ALA A 281 6.41 7.90 3.57
C ALA A 281 5.13 7.91 4.39
N THR A 282 4.43 9.05 4.37
CA THR A 282 3.09 9.18 4.93
C THR A 282 2.25 10.17 4.16
N THR A 283 0.93 9.99 4.24
CA THR A 283 -0.03 10.99 3.78
C THR A 283 -0.45 11.89 4.92
N LEU A 284 -0.61 13.17 4.64
CA LEU A 284 -1.12 14.18 5.55
C LEU A 284 -2.57 14.48 5.17
N ARG A 285 -3.53 14.12 6.03
CA ARG A 285 -4.95 14.28 5.73
C ARG A 285 -5.68 15.05 6.80
N GLN A 286 -6.53 15.99 6.35
CA GLN A 286 -7.54 16.62 7.15
C GLN A 286 -8.90 16.47 6.47
N VAL A 287 -9.87 15.92 7.19
CA VAL A 287 -11.25 15.76 6.72
C VAL A 287 -11.99 17.07 6.97
N VAL A 288 -12.53 17.68 5.91
CA VAL A 288 -13.43 18.83 5.98
C VAL A 288 -14.87 18.34 6.11
N ASP A 289 -15.28 17.48 5.17
CA ASP A 289 -16.52 16.71 5.17
C ASP A 289 -16.29 15.38 4.42
N ALA A 290 -17.33 14.57 4.22
CA ALA A 290 -17.20 13.26 3.56
C ALA A 290 -16.67 13.36 2.12
N ASN A 291 -16.92 14.48 1.44
CA ASN A 291 -16.60 14.69 0.03
C ASN A 291 -15.50 15.73 -0.22
N THR A 292 -14.93 16.30 0.85
CA THR A 292 -13.89 17.32 0.76
C THR A 292 -12.80 17.06 1.77
N HIS A 293 -11.59 16.78 1.29
CA HIS A 293 -10.42 16.57 2.15
C HIS A 293 -9.28 17.53 1.77
N LYS A 294 -8.46 17.88 2.74
CA LYS A 294 -7.12 18.42 2.49
C LYS A 294 -6.14 17.25 2.49
N TRP A 295 -5.41 17.09 1.41
CA TRP A 295 -4.55 15.95 1.14
C TRP A 295 -3.13 16.41 0.82
N GLY A 296 -2.18 16.01 1.61
CA GLY A 296 -0.75 16.24 1.46
C GLY A 296 0.04 14.96 1.66
N ALA A 297 1.34 15.02 1.49
CA ALA A 297 2.22 13.89 1.72
C ALA A 297 3.64 14.34 2.08
N ILE A 298 4.37 13.49 2.79
CA ILE A 298 5.77 13.71 3.13
C ILE A 298 6.56 12.41 2.94
N LEU A 299 7.79 12.55 2.49
CA LEU A 299 8.73 11.46 2.25
C LEU A 299 10.11 11.85 2.76
N LEU A 300 10.75 10.95 3.50
CA LEU A 300 12.19 10.99 3.75
C LEU A 300 12.88 9.99 2.82
N ASP A 301 13.84 10.47 2.01
CA ASP A 301 14.75 9.66 1.20
C ASP A 301 16.19 9.85 1.70
N GLY A 302 16.72 8.82 2.34
CA GLY A 302 18.00 8.95 3.06
C GLY A 302 17.95 10.04 4.13
N GLU A 303 18.56 11.20 3.88
CA GLU A 303 18.55 12.37 4.76
C GLU A 303 17.69 13.53 4.20
N THR A 304 17.11 13.37 3.01
CA THR A 304 16.42 14.45 2.29
C THR A 304 14.90 14.33 2.48
N TRP A 305 14.31 15.43 2.95
CA TRP A 305 12.86 15.53 3.08
C TRP A 305 12.23 16.11 1.82
N HIS A 306 11.18 15.45 1.36
CA HIS A 306 10.30 15.92 0.30
C HIS A 306 8.89 16.08 0.86
N THR A 307 8.21 17.16 0.52
CA THR A 307 6.86 17.46 1.04
C THR A 307 5.97 17.93 -0.09
N VAL A 308 4.78 17.37 -0.16
CA VAL A 308 3.67 17.88 -0.96
C VAL A 308 2.73 18.59 -0.01
N GLU A 309 2.58 19.90 -0.23
CA GLU A 309 1.64 20.73 0.55
C GLU A 309 0.20 20.20 0.41
N SER A 310 -0.57 20.37 1.50
CA SER A 310 -1.96 19.93 1.50
C SER A 310 -2.80 20.75 0.53
N ARG A 311 -3.42 20.08 -0.43
CA ARG A 311 -4.36 20.63 -1.40
C ARG A 311 -5.76 20.12 -1.12
N GLU A 312 -6.78 20.90 -1.38
CA GLU A 312 -8.16 20.44 -1.32
C GLU A 312 -8.44 19.51 -2.49
N ILE A 313 -9.02 18.34 -2.18
CA ILE A 313 -9.48 17.35 -3.16
C ILE A 313 -10.95 17.03 -2.94
N ARG A 314 -11.65 16.72 -4.02
CA ARG A 314 -13.01 16.19 -3.99
C ARG A 314 -12.98 14.68 -3.93
N VAL A 315 -13.77 14.13 -3.03
CA VAL A 315 -13.77 12.69 -2.69
C VAL A 315 -15.15 12.12 -2.97
N LEU A 316 -15.18 11.08 -3.80
CA LEU A 316 -16.37 10.26 -4.00
C LEU A 316 -16.42 9.14 -2.95
N ASP A 317 -15.28 8.46 -2.75
CA ASP A 317 -15.05 7.50 -1.68
C ASP A 317 -13.63 7.65 -1.14
N ARG A 318 -13.49 7.74 0.18
CA ARG A 318 -12.18 7.94 0.82
C ARG A 318 -11.37 6.66 0.98
N ILE A 319 -12.01 5.49 0.86
CA ILE A 319 -11.37 4.19 1.07
C ILE A 319 -10.43 3.93 -0.12
N GLY A 320 -9.25 3.39 0.18
CA GLY A 320 -8.23 3.13 -0.82
C GLY A 320 -7.35 4.31 -1.23
N GLY A 321 -7.60 5.54 -0.70
CA GLY A 321 -6.73 6.69 -0.99
C GLY A 321 -5.29 6.48 -0.50
N GLY A 322 -5.11 5.90 0.70
CA GLY A 322 -3.80 5.50 1.22
C GLY A 322 -3.13 4.44 0.34
N ASP A 323 -3.88 3.40 -0.03
CA ASP A 323 -3.40 2.33 -0.90
C ASP A 323 -2.98 2.87 -2.27
N GLY A 324 -3.77 3.81 -2.84
CA GLY A 324 -3.44 4.51 -4.09
C GLY A 324 -2.15 5.33 -3.97
N PHE A 325 -1.93 6.01 -2.84
CA PHE A 325 -0.68 6.72 -2.56
C PHE A 325 0.51 5.77 -2.54
N VAL A 326 0.43 4.69 -1.79
CA VAL A 326 1.51 3.69 -1.71
C VAL A 326 1.75 3.07 -3.08
N GLY A 327 0.69 2.70 -3.81
CA GLY A 327 0.78 2.15 -5.17
C GLY A 327 1.50 3.07 -6.14
N GLY A 328 1.17 4.36 -6.13
CA GLY A 328 1.84 5.37 -6.95
C GLY A 328 3.29 5.62 -6.56
N LEU A 329 3.59 5.64 -5.25
CA LEU A 329 4.96 5.73 -4.74
C LEU A 329 5.81 4.55 -5.23
N LEU A 330 5.33 3.32 -5.06
CA LEU A 330 6.02 2.11 -5.49
C LEU A 330 6.17 2.05 -7.02
N TYR A 331 5.17 2.51 -7.78
CA TYR A 331 5.29 2.64 -9.22
C TYR A 331 6.45 3.57 -9.62
N GLY A 332 6.55 4.75 -9.00
CA GLY A 332 7.66 5.68 -9.22
C GLY A 332 9.02 5.05 -8.91
N VAL A 333 9.13 4.31 -7.80
CA VAL A 333 10.34 3.54 -7.44
C VAL A 333 10.67 2.50 -8.51
N LEU A 334 9.68 1.75 -9.00
CA LEU A 334 9.84 0.75 -10.08
C LEU A 334 10.28 1.39 -11.40
N LYS A 335 9.82 2.60 -11.72
CA LYS A 335 10.25 3.39 -12.88
C LYS A 335 11.64 4.00 -12.68
N GLY A 336 12.17 3.97 -11.45
CA GLY A 336 13.47 4.54 -11.09
C GLY A 336 13.48 6.06 -11.15
N TRP A 337 12.35 6.71 -10.80
CA TRP A 337 12.27 8.16 -10.67
C TRP A 337 13.00 8.65 -9.42
N ASP A 338 13.25 9.97 -9.35
CA ASP A 338 13.70 10.60 -8.11
C ASP A 338 12.59 10.59 -7.04
N ALA A 339 12.99 10.83 -5.80
CA ALA A 339 12.09 10.74 -4.66
C ALA A 339 10.95 11.77 -4.70
N GLU A 340 11.22 12.98 -5.20
CA GLU A 340 10.20 14.02 -5.34
C GLU A 340 9.13 13.59 -6.33
N LYS A 341 9.54 13.10 -7.49
CA LYS A 341 8.63 12.60 -8.54
C LYS A 341 7.84 11.38 -8.05
N CYS A 342 8.47 10.47 -7.30
CA CYS A 342 7.77 9.35 -6.67
C CYS A 342 6.68 9.84 -5.70
N LEU A 343 6.99 10.83 -4.87
CA LEU A 343 6.05 11.41 -3.90
C LEU A 343 4.87 12.11 -4.59
N GLN A 344 5.16 12.92 -5.62
CA GLN A 344 4.15 13.63 -6.42
C GLN A 344 3.18 12.66 -7.09
N PHE A 345 3.71 11.61 -7.72
CA PHE A 345 2.89 10.57 -8.36
C PHE A 345 2.10 9.74 -7.35
N GLY A 346 2.70 9.44 -6.20
CA GLY A 346 2.00 8.81 -5.07
C GLY A 346 0.83 9.66 -4.59
N TRP A 347 1.05 10.96 -4.34
CA TRP A 347 -0.01 11.90 -3.96
C TRP A 347 -1.14 11.91 -4.99
N ALA A 348 -0.81 12.03 -6.27
CA ALA A 348 -1.80 12.07 -7.36
C ALA A 348 -2.58 10.77 -7.50
N SER A 349 -1.90 9.61 -7.35
CA SER A 349 -2.53 8.29 -7.38
C SER A 349 -3.50 8.09 -6.21
N GLY A 350 -3.14 8.55 -5.02
CA GLY A 350 -4.02 8.54 -3.85
C GLY A 350 -5.25 9.44 -4.04
N ALA A 351 -5.06 10.65 -4.57
CA ALA A 351 -6.16 11.55 -4.92
C ALA A 351 -7.06 10.93 -6.02
N LEU A 352 -6.47 10.33 -7.04
CA LEU A 352 -7.21 9.63 -8.09
C LEU A 352 -8.05 8.48 -7.53
N ALA A 353 -7.51 7.68 -6.60
CA ALA A 353 -8.23 6.58 -5.97
C ALA A 353 -9.53 7.03 -5.33
N THR A 354 -9.54 8.22 -4.71
CA THR A 354 -10.74 8.76 -4.06
C THR A 354 -11.85 9.22 -5.02
N THR A 355 -11.61 9.17 -6.33
CA THR A 355 -12.60 9.52 -7.37
C THR A 355 -13.37 8.31 -7.90
N PHE A 356 -13.08 7.11 -7.42
CA PHE A 356 -13.78 5.88 -7.77
C PHE A 356 -14.66 5.40 -6.61
N LEU A 357 -15.71 4.63 -6.93
CA LEU A 357 -16.48 3.87 -5.92
C LEU A 357 -15.81 2.52 -5.58
N THR A 358 -14.64 2.25 -6.15
CA THR A 358 -13.79 1.11 -5.82
C THR A 358 -12.76 1.51 -4.76
N ASP A 359 -12.23 0.54 -4.03
CA ASP A 359 -11.13 0.77 -3.07
C ASP A 359 -9.78 1.06 -3.75
N TYR A 360 -9.72 1.00 -5.06
CA TYR A 360 -8.49 1.12 -5.83
C TYR A 360 -8.66 2.05 -7.02
N ALA A 361 -7.60 2.78 -7.34
CA ALA A 361 -7.52 3.57 -8.55
C ALA A 361 -7.38 2.67 -9.78
N GLN A 362 -7.96 3.11 -10.88
CA GLN A 362 -7.93 2.47 -12.19
C GLN A 362 -7.42 3.48 -13.22
N PRO A 363 -6.13 3.87 -13.16
CA PRO A 363 -5.59 4.84 -14.11
C PRO A 363 -5.60 4.27 -15.52
N ALA A 364 -6.06 5.07 -16.47
CA ALA A 364 -6.02 4.71 -17.88
C ALA A 364 -4.57 4.69 -18.41
N ASP A 365 -3.75 5.63 -17.93
CA ASP A 365 -2.34 5.81 -18.27
C ASP A 365 -1.62 6.70 -17.22
N GLU A 366 -0.30 6.88 -17.36
CA GLU A 366 0.49 7.78 -16.51
C GLU A 366 0.02 9.24 -16.62
N GLU A 367 -0.41 9.65 -17.81
CA GLU A 367 -0.82 11.02 -18.08
C GLU A 367 -2.05 11.42 -17.28
N GLN A 368 -3.02 10.50 -17.10
CA GLN A 368 -4.18 10.74 -16.25
C GLN A 368 -3.78 11.05 -14.81
N VAL A 369 -2.80 10.32 -14.27
CA VAL A 369 -2.30 10.54 -12.90
C VAL A 369 -1.58 11.90 -12.81
N TRP A 370 -0.72 12.22 -13.78
CA TRP A 370 -0.03 13.52 -13.83
C TRP A 370 -0.99 14.70 -13.98
N ASN A 371 -2.09 14.55 -14.72
CA ASN A 371 -3.13 15.58 -14.79
C ASN A 371 -3.78 15.89 -13.43
N ILE A 372 -3.94 14.88 -12.56
CA ILE A 372 -4.38 15.10 -11.18
C ILE A 372 -3.34 15.92 -10.40
N TRP A 373 -2.05 15.61 -10.55
CA TRP A 373 -0.98 16.38 -9.95
C TRP A 373 -0.98 17.85 -10.38
N GLU A 374 -1.14 18.09 -11.67
CA GLU A 374 -1.15 19.42 -12.28
C GLU A 374 -2.47 20.18 -12.04
N GLY A 375 -3.51 19.54 -11.51
CA GLY A 375 -4.84 20.13 -11.38
C GLY A 375 -5.53 20.36 -12.72
N ASN A 376 -5.15 19.60 -13.75
CA ASN A 376 -5.68 19.75 -15.10
C ASN A 376 -6.91 18.84 -15.32
N ALA A 377 -8.10 19.39 -15.08
CA ALA A 377 -9.38 18.69 -15.29
C ALA A 377 -10.05 19.02 -16.64
N ARG A 378 -9.32 19.60 -17.61
CA ARG A 378 -9.89 19.98 -18.90
C ARG A 378 -10.13 18.76 -19.78
N VAL A 379 -11.19 18.83 -20.60
CA VAL A 379 -11.48 17.81 -21.61
C VAL A 379 -10.32 17.76 -22.62
N LYS A 380 -9.71 16.58 -22.77
CA LYS A 380 -8.78 16.29 -23.87
C LYS A 380 -9.58 15.76 -25.07
N ARG A 381 -9.31 16.28 -26.27
CA ARG A 381 -9.90 15.87 -27.53
C ARG A 381 -8.83 15.33 -28.44
#